data_9c6c463df8262c8f780b606a311bf9c1
#
_entry.id   9c6c463df8262c8f780b606a311bf9c1
#
_cell.length_a   1.000
_cell.length_b   1.000
_cell.length_c   1.000
_cell.angle_alpha   90.00
_cell.angle_beta   90.00
_cell.angle_gamma   90.00
#
_symmetry.space_group_name_H-M   'P 1'
#
loop_
_entity.id
_entity.type
_entity.pdbx_description
1 polymer ?
#
loop_
_entity_poly.entity_id
_entity_poly.type
_entity_poly.pdbx_seq_one_letter_code
_entity_poly.pdbx_strand_id
1 'polypeptide(L)'
;MPLLLLWFGIDETPKIVLIALGAFFPVYLALVAGVRGVDRKWVELGRLYRLSRFALVRRILLPAALPNLFTGLRGALSLSWMFLVAAELIAATQGLGYLLSDGRETSRPDLVIAAILVLAALGKLSDGLLRSLERRALRWRDSFDGEGGA
;
A
#
# COMPACT_ATOMS: atom_id res chain seq x y z
N MET A 1 -5.36 -2.67 -18.86
CA MET A 1 -6.82 -2.89 -18.71
C MET A 1 -7.46 -3.72 -19.85
N PRO A 2 -7.34 -3.39 -21.15
CA PRO A 2 -8.05 -4.11 -22.21
C PRO A 2 -7.81 -5.62 -22.22
N LEU A 3 -6.59 -6.08 -22.00
CA LEU A 3 -6.27 -7.51 -21.95
C LEU A 3 -6.93 -8.25 -20.78
N LEU A 4 -7.04 -7.60 -19.62
CA LEU A 4 -7.70 -8.19 -18.46
C LEU A 4 -9.21 -8.30 -18.69
N LEU A 5 -9.82 -7.31 -19.35
CA LEU A 5 -11.23 -7.36 -19.75
C LEU A 5 -11.50 -8.48 -20.78
N LEU A 6 -10.55 -8.71 -21.69
CA LEU A 6 -10.66 -9.79 -22.68
C LEU A 6 -10.61 -11.18 -22.01
N TRP A 7 -9.81 -11.37 -20.98
CA TRP A 7 -9.60 -12.67 -20.33
C TRP A 7 -10.62 -12.96 -19.22
N PHE A 8 -11.00 -11.93 -18.45
CA PHE A 8 -11.85 -12.08 -17.27
C PHE A 8 -13.27 -11.53 -17.45
N GLY A 9 -13.57 -10.93 -18.65
CA GLY A 9 -14.86 -10.31 -18.90
C GLY A 9 -15.04 -8.94 -18.24
N ILE A 10 -16.25 -8.39 -18.38
CA ILE A 10 -16.65 -7.10 -17.78
C ILE A 10 -17.25 -7.40 -16.40
N ASP A 11 -16.39 -7.60 -15.41
CA ASP A 11 -16.79 -7.91 -14.03
C ASP A 11 -15.83 -7.20 -13.04
N GLU A 12 -16.01 -7.40 -11.76
CA GLU A 12 -15.14 -6.87 -10.70
C GLU A 12 -13.74 -7.52 -10.70
N THR A 13 -13.62 -8.75 -11.20
CA THR A 13 -12.38 -9.55 -11.22
C THR A 13 -11.20 -8.83 -11.88
N PRO A 14 -11.32 -8.23 -13.10
CA PRO A 14 -10.21 -7.50 -13.73
C PRO A 14 -9.72 -6.32 -12.91
N LYS A 15 -10.60 -5.63 -12.19
CA LYS A 15 -10.26 -4.50 -11.32
C LYS A 15 -9.41 -4.96 -10.15
N ILE A 16 -9.85 -6.04 -9.47
CA ILE A 16 -9.14 -6.63 -8.34
C ILE A 16 -7.74 -7.09 -8.75
N VAL A 17 -7.62 -7.80 -9.88
CA VAL A 17 -6.34 -8.27 -10.41
C VAL A 17 -5.40 -7.10 -10.73
N LEU A 18 -5.92 -6.05 -11.37
CA LEU A 18 -5.11 -4.87 -11.69
C LEU A 18 -4.58 -4.17 -10.44
N ILE A 19 -5.43 -3.98 -9.44
CA ILE A 19 -5.08 -3.37 -8.16
C ILE A 19 -4.05 -4.23 -7.43
N ALA A 20 -4.25 -5.55 -7.39
CA ALA A 20 -3.35 -6.49 -6.74
C ALA A 20 -1.95 -6.48 -7.40
N LEU A 21 -1.88 -6.49 -8.72
CA LEU A 21 -0.61 -6.40 -9.46
C LEU A 21 0.08 -5.05 -9.21
N GLY A 22 -0.67 -3.95 -9.22
CA GLY A 22 -0.13 -2.61 -8.96
C GLY A 22 0.39 -2.45 -7.53
N ALA A 23 -0.27 -3.06 -6.55
CA ALA A 23 0.14 -3.03 -5.15
C ALA A 23 1.31 -3.99 -4.85
N PHE A 24 1.43 -5.09 -5.58
CA PHE A 24 2.44 -6.12 -5.34
C PHE A 24 3.87 -5.59 -5.43
N PHE A 25 4.19 -4.87 -6.50
CA PHE A 25 5.55 -4.40 -6.75
C PHE A 25 6.11 -3.47 -5.67
N PRO A 26 5.42 -2.40 -5.24
CA PRO A 26 5.92 -1.54 -4.18
C PRO A 26 6.13 -2.27 -2.86
N VAL A 27 5.21 -3.17 -2.49
CA VAL A 27 5.33 -3.97 -1.26
C VAL A 27 6.52 -4.92 -1.34
N TYR A 28 6.67 -5.62 -2.47
CA TYR A 28 7.79 -6.53 -2.70
C TYR A 28 9.14 -5.81 -2.64
N LEU A 29 9.27 -4.69 -3.35
CA LEU A 29 10.52 -3.91 -3.37
C LEU A 29 10.85 -3.35 -1.99
N ALA A 30 9.87 -2.85 -1.25
CA ALA A 30 10.06 -2.34 0.10
C ALA A 30 10.47 -3.44 1.07
N LEU A 31 9.87 -4.64 0.96
CA LEU A 31 10.25 -5.78 1.77
C LEU A 31 11.69 -6.23 1.49
N VAL A 32 12.07 -6.33 0.21
CA VAL A 32 13.43 -6.69 -0.21
C VAL A 32 14.43 -5.64 0.29
N ALA A 33 14.13 -4.35 0.13
CA ALA A 33 14.96 -3.26 0.63
C ALA A 33 15.10 -3.31 2.15
N GLY A 34 14.00 -3.56 2.86
CA GLY A 34 13.99 -3.72 4.31
C GLY A 34 14.88 -4.85 4.81
N VAL A 35 14.77 -6.02 4.18
CA VAL A 35 15.59 -7.18 4.54
C VAL A 35 17.06 -6.97 4.21
N ARG A 36 17.37 -6.37 3.04
CA ARG A 36 18.75 -6.07 2.63
C ARG A 36 19.39 -4.96 3.46
N GLY A 37 18.59 -4.05 3.99
CA GLY A 37 19.03 -2.95 4.85
C GLY A 37 19.33 -3.36 6.29
N VAL A 38 19.09 -4.60 6.68
CA VAL A 38 19.43 -5.08 8.03
C VAL A 38 20.94 -5.13 8.22
N ASP A 39 21.45 -4.49 9.27
CA ASP A 39 22.87 -4.51 9.58
C ASP A 39 23.37 -5.95 9.82
N ARG A 40 24.46 -6.28 9.15
CA ARG A 40 25.12 -7.58 9.25
C ARG A 40 25.45 -7.97 10.69
N LYS A 41 25.74 -7.02 11.55
CA LYS A 41 26.03 -7.23 12.96
C LYS A 41 24.90 -7.97 13.68
N TRP A 42 23.64 -7.62 13.40
CA TRP A 42 22.49 -8.32 13.98
C TRP A 42 22.35 -9.76 13.49
N VAL A 43 22.70 -10.00 12.23
CA VAL A 43 22.70 -11.36 11.65
C VAL A 43 23.82 -12.22 12.25
N GLU A 44 24.99 -11.63 12.46
CA GLU A 44 26.14 -12.29 13.10
C GLU A 44 25.86 -12.61 14.57
N LEU A 45 25.29 -11.67 15.32
CA LEU A 45 24.82 -11.92 16.68
C LEU A 45 23.82 -13.08 16.73
N GLY A 46 22.84 -13.09 15.84
CA GLY A 46 21.89 -14.21 15.75
C GLY A 46 22.55 -15.57 15.51
N ARG A 47 23.61 -15.60 14.70
CA ARG A 47 24.41 -16.81 14.47
C ARG A 47 25.24 -17.23 15.67
N LEU A 48 25.83 -16.28 16.40
CA LEU A 48 26.55 -16.52 17.66
C LEU A 48 25.65 -17.17 18.71
N TYR A 49 24.38 -16.73 18.80
CA TYR A 49 23.37 -17.35 19.65
C TYR A 49 22.81 -18.67 19.08
N ARG A 50 23.40 -19.22 18.01
CA ARG A 50 22.98 -20.47 17.35
C ARG A 50 21.48 -20.47 16.97
N LEU A 51 20.92 -19.31 16.61
CA LEU A 51 19.55 -19.25 16.14
C LEU A 51 19.40 -20.03 14.83
N SER A 52 18.34 -20.83 14.72
CA SER A 52 17.99 -21.48 13.45
C SER A 52 17.67 -20.42 12.39
N ARG A 53 17.78 -20.77 11.11
CA ARG A 53 17.47 -19.86 9.99
C ARG A 53 16.06 -19.24 10.12
N PHE A 54 15.10 -20.04 10.51
CA PHE A 54 13.71 -19.58 10.71
C PHE A 54 13.60 -18.62 11.91
N ALA A 55 14.27 -18.93 13.03
CA ALA A 55 14.30 -18.05 14.20
C ALA A 55 14.99 -16.71 13.91
N LEU A 56 16.07 -16.73 13.11
CA LEU A 56 16.76 -15.52 12.66
C LEU A 56 15.87 -14.62 11.81
N VAL A 57 15.14 -15.21 10.84
CA VAL A 57 14.17 -14.48 10.02
C VAL A 57 13.07 -13.86 10.90
N ARG A 58 12.46 -14.66 11.78
CA ARG A 58 11.30 -14.22 12.58
C ARG A 58 11.66 -13.21 13.67
N ARG A 59 12.84 -13.35 14.30
CA ARG A 59 13.23 -12.53 15.46
C ARG A 59 14.10 -11.33 15.13
N ILE A 60 14.79 -11.35 13.99
CA ILE A 60 15.72 -10.29 13.59
C ILE A 60 15.31 -9.64 12.30
N LEU A 61 15.26 -10.42 11.20
CA LEU A 61 15.04 -9.85 9.86
C LEU A 61 13.64 -9.25 9.69
N LEU A 62 12.61 -9.97 10.11
CA LEU A 62 11.23 -9.53 9.96
C LEU A 62 10.93 -8.25 10.76
N PRO A 63 11.25 -8.17 12.08
CA PRO A 63 11.06 -6.93 12.82
C PRO A 63 11.87 -5.75 12.27
N ALA A 64 13.11 -5.99 11.85
CA ALA A 64 13.95 -4.94 11.27
C ALA A 64 13.44 -4.43 9.91
N ALA A 65 12.78 -5.29 9.11
CA ALA A 65 12.20 -4.93 7.83
C ALA A 65 10.81 -4.27 7.93
N LEU A 66 10.11 -4.39 9.08
CA LEU A 66 8.75 -3.87 9.27
C LEU A 66 8.59 -2.39 8.90
N PRO A 67 9.47 -1.45 9.29
CA PRO A 67 9.33 -0.05 8.92
C PRO A 67 9.30 0.17 7.40
N ASN A 68 10.19 -0.52 6.68
CA ASN A 68 10.25 -0.46 5.22
C ASN A 68 8.99 -1.10 4.59
N LEU A 69 8.48 -2.18 5.18
CA LEU A 69 7.24 -2.81 4.74
C LEU A 69 6.05 -1.84 4.86
N PHE A 70 5.90 -1.10 5.97
CA PHE A 70 4.85 -0.11 6.11
C PHE A 70 4.99 1.05 5.12
N THR A 71 6.21 1.48 4.83
CA THR A 71 6.48 2.46 3.77
C THR A 71 6.02 1.94 2.40
N GLY A 72 6.34 0.69 2.09
CA GLY A 72 5.88 0.04 0.85
C GLY A 72 4.37 -0.13 0.78
N LEU A 73 3.72 -0.53 1.88
CA LEU A 73 2.26 -0.64 1.97
C LEU A 73 1.57 0.70 1.73
N ARG A 74 2.14 1.80 2.23
CA ARG A 74 1.60 3.15 1.99
C ARG A 74 1.72 3.53 0.51
N GLY A 75 2.86 3.27 -0.11
CA GLY A 75 3.03 3.46 -1.56
C GLY A 75 2.06 2.60 -2.38
N ALA A 76 1.92 1.32 -2.00
CA ALA A 76 0.98 0.40 -2.63
C ALA A 76 -0.47 0.86 -2.48
N LEU A 77 -0.87 1.37 -1.32
CA LEU A 77 -2.20 1.91 -1.08
C LEU A 77 -2.52 3.09 -2.00
N SER A 78 -1.57 4.02 -2.14
CA SER A 78 -1.73 5.17 -3.05
C SER A 78 -1.88 4.73 -4.51
N LEU A 79 -1.07 3.77 -4.97
CA LEU A 79 -1.20 3.20 -6.31
C LEU A 79 -2.50 2.42 -6.48
N SER A 80 -2.94 1.68 -5.46
CA SER A 80 -4.22 0.95 -5.49
C SER A 80 -5.40 1.89 -5.72
N TRP A 81 -5.44 3.04 -5.06
CA TRP A 81 -6.45 4.07 -5.28
C TRP A 81 -6.41 4.61 -6.71
N MET A 82 -5.22 4.88 -7.24
CA MET A 82 -5.05 5.34 -8.62
C MET A 82 -5.54 4.30 -9.62
N PHE A 83 -5.18 3.02 -9.45
CA PHE A 83 -5.64 1.94 -10.33
C PHE A 83 -7.13 1.66 -10.21
N LEU A 84 -7.70 1.78 -9.00
CA LEU A 84 -9.14 1.64 -8.79
C LEU A 84 -9.91 2.68 -9.59
N VAL A 85 -9.57 3.96 -9.43
CA VAL A 85 -10.24 5.05 -10.15
C VAL A 85 -10.03 4.91 -11.66
N ALA A 86 -8.82 4.61 -12.12
CA ALA A 86 -8.54 4.40 -13.53
C ALA A 86 -9.35 3.22 -14.11
N ALA A 87 -9.49 2.13 -13.36
CA ALA A 87 -10.28 0.98 -13.77
C ALA A 87 -11.77 1.32 -13.86
N GLU A 88 -12.29 2.08 -12.91
CA GLU A 88 -13.70 2.52 -12.91
C GLU A 88 -13.99 3.52 -14.02
N LEU A 89 -13.07 4.40 -14.38
CA LEU A 89 -13.24 5.33 -15.51
C LEU A 89 -13.31 4.63 -16.87
N ILE A 90 -12.66 3.45 -17.01
CA ILE A 90 -12.55 2.77 -18.30
C ILE A 90 -13.70 1.79 -18.56
N ALA A 91 -14.11 1.05 -17.52
CA ALA A 91 -14.96 -0.12 -17.71
C ALA A 91 -15.92 -0.41 -16.55
N ALA A 92 -16.31 0.59 -15.78
CA ALA A 92 -17.28 0.38 -14.70
C ALA A 92 -18.68 0.85 -15.12
N THR A 93 -19.67 0.14 -14.62
CA THR A 93 -21.09 0.53 -14.68
C THR A 93 -21.57 1.13 -13.37
N GLN A 94 -20.72 1.11 -12.32
CA GLN A 94 -20.98 1.64 -11.00
C GLN A 94 -19.66 1.93 -10.28
N GLY A 95 -19.67 2.84 -9.31
CA GLY A 95 -18.50 3.24 -8.53
C GLY A 95 -18.27 4.74 -8.56
N LEU A 96 -17.29 5.21 -7.76
CA LEU A 96 -16.97 6.64 -7.67
C LEU A 96 -16.27 7.16 -8.92
N GLY A 97 -15.44 6.34 -9.56
CA GLY A 97 -14.83 6.68 -10.84
C GLY A 97 -15.85 6.70 -11.98
N TYR A 98 -16.82 5.78 -11.97
CA TYR A 98 -17.95 5.83 -12.89
C TYR A 98 -18.75 7.13 -12.70
N LEU A 99 -19.04 7.51 -11.45
CA LEU A 99 -19.76 8.77 -11.14
C LEU A 99 -19.02 10.01 -11.66
N LEU A 100 -17.68 9.98 -11.65
CA LEU A 100 -16.86 11.02 -12.26
C LEU A 100 -17.06 11.12 -13.77
N SER A 101 -17.10 9.97 -14.47
CA SER A 101 -17.32 9.91 -15.92
C SER A 101 -18.72 10.38 -16.29
N ASP A 102 -19.73 9.85 -15.62
CA ASP A 102 -21.13 10.20 -15.81
C ASP A 102 -21.40 11.69 -15.56
N GLY A 103 -20.87 12.24 -14.48
CA GLY A 103 -20.97 13.66 -14.17
C GLY A 103 -20.31 14.57 -15.22
N ARG A 104 -19.20 14.11 -15.84
CA ARG A 104 -18.56 14.82 -16.96
C ARG A 104 -19.38 14.74 -18.24
N GLU A 105 -19.91 13.57 -18.59
CA GLU A 105 -20.71 13.34 -19.81
C GLU A 105 -22.05 14.06 -19.73
N THR A 106 -22.66 14.11 -18.56
CA THR A 106 -23.95 14.78 -18.31
C THR A 106 -23.79 16.27 -18.00
N SER A 107 -22.57 16.84 -18.06
CA SER A 107 -22.27 18.25 -17.74
C SER A 107 -22.75 18.67 -16.35
N ARG A 108 -22.62 17.76 -15.36
CA ARG A 108 -22.97 17.97 -13.95
C ARG A 108 -21.75 18.10 -13.06
N PRO A 109 -21.18 19.31 -12.93
CA PRO A 109 -19.98 19.54 -12.13
C PRO A 109 -20.20 19.28 -10.63
N ASP A 110 -21.44 19.39 -10.14
CA ASP A 110 -21.85 19.03 -8.78
C ASP A 110 -21.51 17.58 -8.43
N LEU A 111 -21.83 16.64 -9.31
CA LEU A 111 -21.53 15.22 -9.13
C LEU A 111 -20.01 14.94 -9.18
N VAL A 112 -19.31 15.60 -10.09
CA VAL A 112 -17.85 15.45 -10.22
C VAL A 112 -17.15 15.90 -8.94
N ILE A 113 -17.51 17.09 -8.41
CA ILE A 113 -16.93 17.61 -7.18
C ILE A 113 -17.25 16.71 -5.99
N ALA A 114 -18.51 16.26 -5.88
CA ALA A 114 -18.92 15.35 -4.81
C ALA A 114 -18.11 14.04 -4.84
N ALA A 115 -17.96 13.43 -6.01
CA ALA A 115 -17.18 12.19 -6.16
C ALA A 115 -15.70 12.39 -5.79
N ILE A 116 -15.08 13.51 -6.18
CA ILE A 116 -13.70 13.85 -5.82
C ILE A 116 -13.54 14.00 -4.31
N LEU A 117 -14.47 14.71 -3.64
CA LEU A 117 -14.41 14.90 -2.19
C LEU A 117 -14.55 13.56 -1.44
N VAL A 118 -15.45 12.70 -1.89
CA VAL A 118 -15.62 11.36 -1.29
C VAL A 118 -14.37 10.51 -1.49
N LEU A 119 -13.79 10.49 -2.70
CA LEU A 119 -12.54 9.78 -2.98
C LEU A 119 -11.38 10.29 -2.12
N ALA A 120 -11.24 11.61 -1.99
CA ALA A 120 -10.21 12.22 -1.15
C ALA A 120 -10.39 11.85 0.33
N ALA A 121 -11.64 11.87 0.83
CA ALA A 121 -11.95 11.47 2.20
C ALA A 121 -11.63 9.99 2.45
N LEU A 122 -12.04 9.09 1.56
CA LEU A 122 -11.76 7.65 1.67
C LEU A 122 -10.25 7.35 1.57
N GLY A 123 -9.54 8.01 0.66
CA GLY A 123 -8.09 7.90 0.54
C GLY A 123 -7.38 8.34 1.82
N LYS A 124 -7.78 9.48 2.39
CA LYS A 124 -7.23 9.99 3.65
C LYS A 124 -7.55 9.10 4.84
N LEU A 125 -8.76 8.55 4.91
CA LEU A 125 -9.16 7.61 5.96
C LEU A 125 -8.33 6.33 5.90
N SER A 126 -8.17 5.74 4.72
CA SER A 126 -7.38 4.52 4.54
C SER A 126 -5.90 4.73 4.86
N ASP A 127 -5.30 5.87 4.47
CA ASP A 127 -3.91 6.21 4.88
C ASP A 127 -3.81 6.42 6.41
N GLY A 128 -4.80 7.08 7.00
CA GLY A 128 -4.89 7.28 8.45
C GLY A 128 -4.98 5.97 9.23
N LEU A 129 -5.77 5.01 8.74
CA LEU A 129 -5.87 3.66 9.31
C LEU A 129 -4.51 2.93 9.22
N LEU A 130 -3.86 2.99 8.06
CA LEU A 130 -2.56 2.35 7.87
C LEU A 130 -1.49 2.97 8.78
N ARG A 131 -1.47 4.31 8.95
CA ARG A 131 -0.62 4.99 9.93
C ARG A 131 -0.88 4.55 11.36
N SER A 132 -2.13 4.38 11.72
CA SER A 132 -2.50 3.91 13.06
C SER A 132 -1.98 2.50 13.31
N LEU A 133 -2.09 1.61 12.30
CA LEU A 133 -1.53 0.25 12.36
C LEU A 133 0.01 0.28 12.45
N GLU A 134 0.66 1.11 11.64
CA GLU A 134 2.12 1.30 11.68
C GLU A 134 2.59 1.72 13.07
N ARG A 135 1.98 2.76 13.65
CA ARG A 135 2.32 3.22 15.01
C ARG A 135 2.14 2.15 16.07
N ARG A 136 1.10 1.32 15.95
CA ARG A 136 0.88 0.21 16.88
C ARG A 136 1.91 -0.90 16.72
N ALA A 137 2.20 -1.26 15.46
CA ALA A 137 3.15 -2.31 15.13
C ALA A 137 4.61 -1.93 15.46
N LEU A 138 4.96 -0.63 15.40
CA LEU A 138 6.30 -0.12 15.63
C LEU A 138 6.49 0.51 17.03
N ARG A 139 5.55 0.33 17.95
CA ARG A 139 5.65 0.89 19.34
C ARG A 139 6.89 0.46 20.12
N TRP A 140 7.49 -0.67 19.74
CA TRP A 140 8.74 -1.17 20.35
C TRP A 140 9.99 -0.47 19.82
N ARG A 141 9.89 0.30 18.75
CA ARG A 141 10.99 1.08 18.21
C ARG A 141 11.04 2.40 18.97
N ASP A 142 12.01 2.51 19.87
CA ASP A 142 12.29 3.77 20.55
C ASP A 142 12.66 4.81 19.48
N SER A 143 11.90 5.88 19.44
CA SER A 143 12.20 7.03 18.60
C SER A 143 13.32 7.80 19.28
N PHE A 144 14.56 7.50 18.94
CA PHE A 144 15.72 8.34 19.28
C PHE A 144 15.73 9.67 18.50
N ASP A 145 14.65 10.06 17.90
CA ASP A 145 14.49 11.30 17.13
C ASP A 145 14.20 12.54 18.00
N GLY A 146 14.59 12.54 19.27
CA GLY A 146 14.18 13.58 20.22
C GLY A 146 15.26 14.41 20.89
N GLU A 147 16.56 14.14 20.76
CA GLU A 147 17.57 14.95 21.43
C GLU A 147 18.86 15.08 20.62
N GLY A 148 18.84 15.96 19.65
CA GLY A 148 19.99 16.35 18.83
C GLY A 148 19.85 17.75 18.27
N GLY A 149 19.38 18.70 19.11
CA GLY A 149 19.17 20.09 18.71
C GLY A 149 19.36 21.03 19.91
N ALA A 150 20.58 21.17 20.38
CA ALA A 150 21.00 22.32 21.19
C ALA A 150 22.39 22.75 20.70
#